data_57c63a1103561e5dc883ab5dd591e345
#
_entry.id   57c63a1103561e5dc883ab5dd591e345
#
_cell.length_a   1.000
_cell.length_b   1.000
_cell.length_c   1.000
_cell.angle_alpha   90.00
_cell.angle_beta   90.00
_cell.angle_gamma   90.00
#
_symmetry.space_group_name_H-M   'P 1'
#
loop_
_entity.id
_entity.type
_entity.pdbx_description
1 polymer ?
#
loop_
_entity_poly.entity_id
_entity_poly.type
_entity_poly.pdbx_seq_one_letter_code
_entity_poly.pdbx_strand_id
1 'polypeptide(L)'
;DIDMKDVEEFEFSLPRLKDHKKAKLSKKEIWKLALENIRLMGKKQAFIVGILVVAAVMLTITIANFTNGVYYNEREVVSEDSHYVTVGISPQASVDDNEYDKAFKAFCKKNAFTGANSDIYRSNGGALSLQCDSFRQLASSGVVFKKFSYVSLNEVSKKDLIYGRMPQKRNEIVVDRWIFDAFFDKDNSYQAIYRDVKSFLNEHLTSDITGDTFQIVGISDKGEPSIYMDQYTAMG
;
A
#
# COMPACT_ATOMS: atom_id res chain seq x y z
N ASP A 1 42.00 46.37 -63.60
CA ASP A 1 40.66 46.61 -64.14
C ASP A 1 39.97 45.30 -64.31
N ILE A 2 38.99 45.08 -63.52
CA ILE A 2 38.09 43.89 -63.63
C ILE A 2 37.09 44.28 -64.73
N ASP A 3 37.12 43.52 -65.85
CA ASP A 3 36.22 43.81 -66.94
C ASP A 3 34.78 43.44 -66.52
N MET A 4 33.90 44.40 -66.49
CA MET A 4 32.51 44.26 -66.05
C MET A 4 31.72 43.27 -66.92
N LYS A 5 32.20 42.91 -68.09
CA LYS A 5 31.61 41.92 -68.95
C LYS A 5 31.77 40.50 -68.42
N ASP A 6 32.86 40.22 -67.72
CA ASP A 6 33.08 38.88 -67.13
C ASP A 6 32.20 38.63 -65.92
N VAL A 7 31.62 39.68 -65.32
CA VAL A 7 30.71 39.56 -64.16
C VAL A 7 29.27 39.28 -64.62
N GLU A 8 28.86 39.72 -65.81
CA GLU A 8 27.51 39.50 -66.35
C GLU A 8 27.31 38.08 -66.91
N GLU A 9 28.40 37.38 -67.28
CA GLU A 9 28.32 35.97 -67.75
C GLU A 9 28.46 34.90 -66.65
N PHE A 10 28.57 35.31 -65.40
CA PHE A 10 28.67 34.34 -64.30
C PHE A 10 27.30 33.74 -63.95
N GLU A 11 26.88 32.70 -64.67
CA GLU A 11 25.72 31.90 -64.30
C GLU A 11 25.98 31.12 -63.02
N PHE A 12 25.48 31.66 -61.94
CA PHE A 12 25.50 30.98 -60.64
C PHE A 12 24.46 29.89 -60.61
N SER A 13 24.80 28.73 -61.18
CA SER A 13 23.96 27.53 -61.08
C SER A 13 24.13 26.91 -59.71
N LEU A 14 23.26 27.24 -58.75
CA LEU A 14 23.16 26.52 -57.47
C LEU A 14 22.85 25.03 -57.78
N PRO A 15 23.70 24.10 -57.35
CA PRO A 15 23.37 22.69 -57.48
C PRO A 15 22.04 22.46 -56.77
N ARG A 16 21.02 21.95 -57.49
CA ARG A 16 19.76 21.55 -56.89
C ARG A 16 20.07 20.50 -55.82
N LEU A 17 19.94 20.94 -54.54
CA LEU A 17 19.99 20.01 -53.39
C LEU A 17 18.94 18.95 -53.65
N LYS A 18 19.37 17.72 -53.95
CA LYS A 18 18.47 16.57 -53.99
C LYS A 18 17.80 16.51 -52.60
N ASP A 19 16.47 16.38 -52.61
CA ASP A 19 15.68 16.20 -51.37
C ASP A 19 16.35 15.14 -50.51
N HIS A 20 17.12 15.55 -49.53
CA HIS A 20 17.68 14.63 -48.57
C HIS A 20 16.51 14.17 -47.71
N LYS A 21 16.18 12.88 -47.81
CA LYS A 21 15.32 12.18 -46.85
C LYS A 21 15.70 12.68 -45.46
N LYS A 22 14.75 13.28 -44.75
CA LYS A 22 14.95 13.83 -43.39
C LYS A 22 15.86 12.88 -42.61
N ALA A 23 17.14 13.21 -42.50
CA ALA A 23 18.11 12.44 -41.78
C ALA A 23 17.72 12.48 -40.31
N LYS A 24 17.23 11.37 -39.79
CA LYS A 24 16.95 11.23 -38.35
C LYS A 24 18.31 11.10 -37.67
N LEU A 25 18.71 12.15 -36.95
CA LEU A 25 19.87 12.10 -36.08
C LEU A 25 19.71 10.97 -35.06
N SER A 26 20.75 10.18 -34.90
CA SER A 26 20.74 9.15 -33.85
C SER A 26 20.75 9.80 -32.48
N LYS A 27 20.22 9.11 -31.46
CA LYS A 27 20.23 9.62 -30.07
C LYS A 27 21.63 10.02 -29.62
N LYS A 28 22.67 9.29 -30.04
CA LYS A 28 24.07 9.55 -29.73
C LYS A 28 24.56 10.87 -30.36
N GLU A 29 24.17 11.15 -31.58
CA GLU A 29 24.51 12.41 -32.27
C GLU A 29 23.81 13.62 -31.66
N ILE A 30 22.54 13.46 -31.25
CA ILE A 30 21.79 14.48 -30.52
C ILE A 30 22.49 14.82 -29.21
N TRP A 31 22.92 13.83 -28.44
CA TRP A 31 23.67 14.06 -27.21
C TRP A 31 25.02 14.73 -27.44
N LYS A 32 25.74 14.32 -28.48
CA LYS A 32 27.03 14.94 -28.84
C LYS A 32 26.86 16.43 -29.20
N LEU A 33 25.87 16.74 -30.05
CA LEU A 33 25.55 18.13 -30.42
C LEU A 33 25.11 18.98 -29.21
N ALA A 34 24.31 18.38 -28.29
CA ALA A 34 23.90 19.08 -27.08
C ALA A 34 25.10 19.40 -26.17
N LEU A 35 26.02 18.45 -25.98
CA LEU A 35 27.24 18.67 -25.19
C LEU A 35 28.18 19.69 -25.84
N GLU A 36 28.35 19.67 -27.17
CA GLU A 36 29.14 20.66 -27.89
C GLU A 36 28.54 22.06 -27.78
N ASN A 37 27.21 22.19 -27.89
CA ASN A 37 26.51 23.45 -27.68
C ASN A 37 26.71 24.01 -26.26
N ILE A 38 26.63 23.14 -25.22
CA ILE A 38 26.89 23.54 -23.84
C ILE A 38 28.33 24.01 -23.67
N ARG A 39 29.30 23.35 -24.31
CA ARG A 39 30.71 23.71 -24.24
C ARG A 39 31.03 25.06 -24.92
N LEU A 40 30.26 25.40 -25.97
CA LEU A 40 30.39 26.67 -26.71
C LEU A 40 29.62 27.81 -26.04
N MET A 41 28.79 27.53 -25.04
CA MET A 41 28.03 28.55 -24.33
C MET A 41 28.94 29.48 -23.51
N GLY A 42 28.69 30.77 -23.57
CA GLY A 42 29.31 31.73 -22.68
C GLY A 42 28.95 31.51 -21.23
N LYS A 43 29.79 31.89 -20.26
CA LYS A 43 29.61 31.70 -18.81
C LYS A 43 28.20 32.06 -18.30
N LYS A 44 27.61 33.16 -18.81
CA LYS A 44 26.24 33.57 -18.42
C LYS A 44 25.17 32.60 -18.89
N GLN A 45 25.30 32.08 -20.11
CA GLN A 45 24.36 31.10 -20.67
C GLN A 45 24.48 29.75 -19.97
N ALA A 46 25.70 29.29 -19.67
CA ALA A 46 25.96 28.09 -18.91
C ALA A 46 25.33 28.17 -17.50
N PHE A 47 25.39 29.34 -16.86
CA PHE A 47 24.73 29.56 -15.56
C PHE A 47 23.21 29.44 -15.63
N ILE A 48 22.59 30.03 -16.68
CA ILE A 48 21.14 29.94 -16.91
C ILE A 48 20.73 28.46 -17.12
N VAL A 49 21.47 27.70 -17.92
CA VAL A 49 21.23 26.28 -18.13
C VAL A 49 21.34 25.50 -16.82
N GLY A 50 22.34 25.82 -15.99
CA GLY A 50 22.49 25.24 -14.65
C GLY A 50 21.25 25.47 -13.76
N ILE A 51 20.74 26.70 -13.74
CA ILE A 51 19.51 27.04 -13.00
C ILE A 51 18.30 26.22 -13.52
N LEU A 52 18.15 26.12 -14.85
CA LEU A 52 17.05 25.35 -15.45
C LEU A 52 17.14 23.88 -15.12
N VAL A 53 18.33 23.29 -15.09
CA VAL A 53 18.52 21.89 -14.67
C VAL A 53 18.11 21.69 -13.21
N VAL A 54 18.56 22.57 -12.31
CA VAL A 54 18.18 22.52 -10.90
C VAL A 54 16.66 22.66 -10.74
N ALA A 55 16.04 23.61 -11.45
CA ALA A 55 14.60 23.80 -11.42
C ALA A 55 13.84 22.55 -11.93
N ALA A 56 14.32 21.92 -13.00
CA ALA A 56 13.73 20.68 -13.52
C ALA A 56 13.83 19.53 -12.52
N VAL A 57 14.98 19.38 -11.85
CA VAL A 57 15.15 18.36 -10.79
C VAL A 57 14.20 18.62 -9.62
N MET A 58 14.12 19.87 -9.15
CA MET A 58 13.20 20.24 -8.07
C MET A 58 11.74 19.96 -8.44
N LEU A 59 11.34 20.32 -9.67
CA LEU A 59 9.99 20.04 -10.17
C LEU A 59 9.70 18.53 -10.22
N THR A 60 10.66 17.74 -10.68
CA THR A 60 10.53 16.26 -10.72
C THR A 60 10.35 15.68 -9.32
N ILE A 61 11.15 16.14 -8.34
CA ILE A 61 11.03 15.70 -6.94
C ILE A 61 9.66 16.11 -6.38
N THR A 62 9.21 17.33 -6.67
CA THR A 62 7.91 17.81 -6.20
C THR A 62 6.76 16.98 -6.79
N ILE A 63 6.80 16.68 -8.09
CA ILE A 63 5.79 15.83 -8.74
C ILE A 63 5.84 14.42 -8.16
N ALA A 64 7.02 13.84 -7.95
CA ALA A 64 7.17 12.52 -7.36
C ALA A 64 6.59 12.47 -5.94
N ASN A 65 6.89 13.46 -5.10
CA ASN A 65 6.33 13.54 -3.75
C ASN A 65 4.81 13.74 -3.77
N PHE A 66 4.31 14.57 -4.67
CA PHE A 66 2.87 14.77 -4.84
C PHE A 66 2.18 13.47 -5.30
N THR A 67 2.73 12.78 -6.30
CA THR A 67 2.19 11.50 -6.77
C THR A 67 2.23 10.43 -5.67
N ASN A 68 3.32 10.33 -4.92
CA ASN A 68 3.39 9.41 -3.78
C ASN A 68 2.41 9.77 -2.65
N GLY A 69 2.08 11.05 -2.49
CA GLY A 69 1.08 11.49 -1.52
C GLY A 69 -0.38 11.29 -1.97
N VAL A 70 -0.62 11.26 -3.30
CA VAL A 70 -1.97 11.05 -3.87
C VAL A 70 -2.24 9.58 -4.20
N TYR A 71 -1.23 8.86 -4.68
CA TYR A 71 -1.30 7.42 -4.94
C TYR A 71 -0.75 6.66 -3.73
N TYR A 72 -1.54 6.53 -2.68
CA TYR A 72 -1.21 5.63 -1.58
C TYR A 72 -1.80 4.25 -1.84
N ASN A 73 -1.11 3.24 -1.38
CA ASN A 73 -1.67 1.90 -1.37
C ASN A 73 -2.78 1.88 -0.30
N GLU A 74 -3.99 1.52 -0.68
CA GLU A 74 -5.14 1.42 0.22
C GLU A 74 -4.81 0.62 1.47
N ARG A 75 -4.05 -0.47 1.33
CA ARG A 75 -3.57 -1.30 2.43
C ARG A 75 -2.60 -0.61 3.39
N GLU A 76 -1.98 0.50 2.99
CA GLU A 76 -1.13 1.28 3.90
C GLU A 76 -1.92 2.21 4.79
N VAL A 77 -3.10 2.60 4.37
CA VAL A 77 -3.98 3.57 5.06
C VAL A 77 -5.07 2.86 5.83
N VAL A 78 -5.70 1.86 5.21
CA VAL A 78 -6.76 1.08 5.85
C VAL A 78 -6.15 0.20 6.94
N SER A 79 -6.63 0.36 8.14
CA SER A 79 -6.22 -0.42 9.32
C SER A 79 -7.39 -1.11 10.01
N GLU A 80 -8.61 -0.83 9.57
CA GLU A 80 -9.85 -1.26 10.18
C GLU A 80 -10.83 -1.72 9.11
N ASP A 81 -11.74 -2.59 9.48
CA ASP A 81 -12.81 -3.05 8.59
C ASP A 81 -13.77 -1.88 8.27
N SER A 82 -13.91 -1.57 7.00
CA SER A 82 -14.69 -0.41 6.52
C SER A 82 -16.20 -0.55 6.72
N HIS A 83 -16.68 -1.76 6.96
CA HIS A 83 -18.11 -2.03 7.21
C HIS A 83 -18.56 -1.63 8.61
N TYR A 84 -17.62 -1.33 9.51
CA TYR A 84 -17.91 -1.06 10.90
C TYR A 84 -17.43 0.33 11.32
N VAL A 85 -18.21 0.94 12.18
CA VAL A 85 -17.86 2.20 12.85
C VAL A 85 -17.75 1.91 14.33
N THR A 86 -16.57 2.14 14.88
CA THR A 86 -16.35 2.00 16.31
C THR A 86 -16.84 3.26 17.04
N VAL A 87 -17.78 3.07 17.94
CA VAL A 87 -18.25 4.13 18.83
C VAL A 87 -17.68 3.87 20.22
N GLY A 88 -16.69 4.66 20.61
CA GLY A 88 -16.13 4.62 21.95
C GLY A 88 -16.95 5.53 22.89
N ILE A 89 -17.46 4.97 23.98
CA ILE A 89 -17.98 5.75 25.09
C ILE A 89 -16.92 5.67 26.19
N SER A 90 -16.38 6.84 26.58
CA SER A 90 -15.47 6.90 27.75
C SER A 90 -16.31 6.75 29.01
N PRO A 91 -16.20 5.67 29.79
CA PRO A 91 -16.94 5.58 31.04
C PRO A 91 -16.37 6.59 32.04
N GLN A 92 -17.18 7.50 32.49
CA GLN A 92 -16.91 8.12 33.80
C GLN A 92 -17.04 6.99 34.85
N ALA A 93 -15.95 6.74 35.56
CA ALA A 93 -15.72 5.74 36.57
C ALA A 93 -16.94 4.87 36.98
N SER A 94 -16.82 3.56 36.83
CA SER A 94 -17.73 2.50 37.31
C SER A 94 -19.17 2.54 36.77
N VAL A 95 -19.33 2.38 35.47
CA VAL A 95 -20.64 2.04 34.92
C VAL A 95 -20.75 0.51 34.85
N ASP A 96 -21.83 -0.03 35.45
CA ASP A 96 -22.18 -1.45 35.36
C ASP A 96 -22.39 -1.82 33.86
N ASP A 97 -21.94 -2.98 33.44
CA ASP A 97 -22.07 -3.49 32.06
C ASP A 97 -23.51 -3.42 31.52
N ASN A 98 -24.49 -3.57 32.40
CA ASN A 98 -25.90 -3.43 32.06
C ASN A 98 -26.33 -1.97 31.74
N GLU A 99 -25.69 -0.99 32.35
CA GLU A 99 -25.95 0.42 32.04
C GLU A 99 -25.30 0.83 30.72
N TYR A 100 -24.11 0.28 30.46
CA TYR A 100 -23.43 0.47 29.18
C TYR A 100 -24.27 -0.05 28.01
N ASP A 101 -24.76 -1.29 28.09
CA ASP A 101 -25.61 -1.92 27.07
C ASP A 101 -26.90 -1.12 26.83
N LYS A 102 -27.53 -0.61 27.90
CA LYS A 102 -28.73 0.23 27.77
C LYS A 102 -28.41 1.57 27.10
N ALA A 103 -27.31 2.20 27.47
CA ALA A 103 -26.88 3.47 26.89
C ALA A 103 -26.52 3.30 25.41
N PHE A 104 -25.81 2.21 25.06
CA PHE A 104 -25.46 1.88 23.67
C PHE A 104 -26.71 1.62 22.82
N LYS A 105 -27.64 0.80 23.30
CA LYS A 105 -28.93 0.54 22.60
C LYS A 105 -29.75 1.82 22.41
N ALA A 106 -29.78 2.70 23.43
CA ALA A 106 -30.45 3.98 23.35
C ALA A 106 -29.78 4.93 22.33
N PHE A 107 -28.46 4.94 22.28
CA PHE A 107 -27.68 5.69 21.30
C PHE A 107 -27.94 5.21 19.88
N CYS A 108 -27.90 3.91 19.65
CA CYS A 108 -28.17 3.32 18.34
C CYS A 108 -29.59 3.64 17.87
N LYS A 109 -30.57 3.50 18.76
CA LYS A 109 -31.97 3.83 18.45
C LYS A 109 -32.16 5.32 18.14
N LYS A 110 -31.52 6.21 18.89
CA LYS A 110 -31.58 7.66 18.67
C LYS A 110 -31.01 8.09 17.32
N ASN A 111 -29.95 7.41 16.88
CA ASN A 111 -29.23 7.76 15.66
C ASN A 111 -29.64 6.89 14.44
N ALA A 112 -30.69 6.08 14.58
CA ALA A 112 -31.19 5.18 13.53
C ALA A 112 -30.14 4.20 12.97
N PHE A 113 -29.16 3.79 13.78
CA PHE A 113 -28.24 2.72 13.42
C PHE A 113 -28.98 1.39 13.44
N THR A 114 -29.24 0.84 12.26
CA THR A 114 -29.82 -0.48 12.09
C THR A 114 -28.72 -1.51 11.98
N GLY A 115 -28.81 -2.63 12.71
CA GLY A 115 -27.81 -3.69 12.69
C GLY A 115 -26.57 -3.40 13.54
N ALA A 116 -26.67 -2.42 14.47
CA ALA A 116 -25.60 -2.23 15.45
C ALA A 116 -25.40 -3.51 16.24
N ASN A 117 -24.23 -4.09 16.08
CA ASN A 117 -23.82 -5.29 16.80
C ASN A 117 -22.83 -4.88 17.89
N SER A 118 -23.16 -5.23 19.13
CA SER A 118 -22.23 -5.03 20.26
C SER A 118 -21.05 -6.02 20.25
N ASP A 119 -21.03 -6.91 19.25
CA ASP A 119 -20.09 -7.99 19.15
C ASP A 119 -18.79 -7.64 18.43
N ILE A 120 -18.58 -6.37 18.03
CA ILE A 120 -17.33 -5.90 17.42
C ILE A 120 -16.48 -5.24 18.49
N TYR A 121 -15.32 -5.79 18.72
CA TYR A 121 -14.58 -5.47 19.93
C TYR A 121 -13.52 -4.43 19.82
N ARG A 122 -12.74 -4.41 18.78
CA ARG A 122 -11.64 -3.44 18.65
C ARG A 122 -11.38 -3.12 17.19
N SER A 123 -11.42 -1.84 16.89
CA SER A 123 -10.97 -1.30 15.62
C SER A 123 -9.45 -1.41 15.44
N ASN A 124 -8.70 -1.52 16.52
CA ASN A 124 -7.25 -1.69 16.48
C ASN A 124 -6.85 -2.82 17.43
N GLY A 125 -6.68 -3.99 16.87
CA GLY A 125 -6.41 -5.23 17.58
C GLY A 125 -5.00 -5.35 18.19
N GLY A 126 -4.18 -4.33 18.09
CA GLY A 126 -2.77 -4.42 18.50
C GLY A 126 -1.91 -5.10 17.44
N ALA A 127 -0.96 -5.90 17.85
CA ALA A 127 -0.09 -6.65 16.95
C ALA A 127 -0.22 -8.15 17.19
N LEU A 128 -0.27 -8.92 16.11
CA LEU A 128 -0.23 -10.37 16.13
C LEU A 128 1.05 -10.88 15.48
N SER A 129 1.84 -11.58 16.26
CA SER A 129 3.09 -12.17 15.81
C SER A 129 2.86 -13.59 15.31
N LEU A 130 3.32 -13.88 14.09
CA LEU A 130 3.28 -15.24 13.55
C LEU A 130 4.31 -16.11 14.27
N GLN A 131 3.85 -17.17 14.93
CA GLN A 131 4.71 -18.17 15.54
C GLN A 131 5.12 -19.19 14.48
N CYS A 132 6.35 -19.12 14.03
CA CYS A 132 6.95 -20.10 13.14
C CYS A 132 7.92 -20.99 13.93
N ASP A 133 7.46 -22.13 14.37
CA ASP A 133 8.26 -23.08 15.17
C ASP A 133 9.49 -23.59 14.42
N SER A 134 9.42 -23.64 13.08
CA SER A 134 10.51 -24.08 12.22
C SER A 134 11.68 -23.08 12.12
N PHE A 135 11.50 -21.83 12.60
CA PHE A 135 12.44 -20.74 12.39
C PHE A 135 12.81 -19.95 13.65
N ARG A 136 12.73 -20.57 14.81
CA ARG A 136 13.16 -19.93 16.08
C ARG A 136 14.56 -19.33 16.04
N GLN A 137 15.43 -19.77 15.14
CA GLN A 137 16.79 -19.23 14.97
C GLN A 137 16.84 -17.94 14.14
N LEU A 138 15.79 -17.63 13.36
CA LEU A 138 15.66 -16.38 12.60
C LEU A 138 14.77 -15.33 13.31
N ALA A 139 14.41 -15.58 14.54
CA ALA A 139 13.35 -14.94 15.31
C ALA A 139 13.63 -13.51 15.80
N SER A 140 14.63 -12.82 15.30
CA SER A 140 14.78 -11.39 15.60
C SER A 140 13.86 -10.48 14.76
N SER A 141 13.15 -11.05 13.76
CA SER A 141 12.24 -10.31 12.89
C SER A 141 11.04 -11.15 12.49
N GLY A 142 10.26 -11.63 13.46
CA GLY A 142 9.02 -12.36 13.22
C GLY A 142 8.05 -11.55 12.34
N VAL A 143 7.23 -12.24 11.57
CA VAL A 143 6.14 -11.60 10.82
C VAL A 143 5.11 -11.10 11.81
N VAL A 144 4.84 -9.80 11.79
CA VAL A 144 3.90 -9.14 12.69
C VAL A 144 2.81 -8.46 11.88
N PHE A 145 1.56 -8.82 12.14
CA PHE A 145 0.39 -8.17 11.58
C PHE A 145 -0.12 -7.10 12.55
N LYS A 146 -0.31 -5.87 12.08
CA LYS A 146 -0.66 -4.71 12.93
C LYS A 146 -1.95 -4.00 12.51
N LYS A 147 -2.44 -4.28 11.32
CA LYS A 147 -3.57 -3.55 10.74
C LYS A 147 -4.72 -4.52 10.54
N PHE A 148 -5.57 -4.64 11.53
CA PHE A 148 -6.74 -5.50 11.49
C PHE A 148 -7.74 -5.13 12.60
N SER A 149 -8.98 -5.51 12.38
CA SER A 149 -10.05 -5.46 13.40
C SER A 149 -10.37 -6.86 13.90
N TYR A 150 -10.64 -7.00 15.18
CA TYR A 150 -11.29 -8.19 15.71
C TYR A 150 -12.79 -8.10 15.49
N VAL A 151 -13.35 -9.08 14.85
CA VAL A 151 -14.76 -9.14 14.50
C VAL A 151 -15.38 -10.45 15.04
N SER A 152 -16.64 -10.37 15.46
CA SER A 152 -17.35 -11.54 15.93
C SER A 152 -17.41 -12.64 14.87
N LEU A 153 -17.29 -13.90 15.31
CA LEU A 153 -17.42 -15.06 14.44
C LEU A 153 -18.81 -15.15 13.78
N ASN A 154 -19.83 -14.47 14.33
CA ASN A 154 -21.16 -14.40 13.75
C ASN A 154 -21.22 -13.66 12.41
N GLU A 155 -20.21 -12.82 12.14
CA GLU A 155 -20.12 -12.01 10.92
C GLU A 155 -19.48 -12.76 9.74
N VAL A 156 -18.97 -13.98 9.94
CA VAL A 156 -18.41 -14.82 8.89
C VAL A 156 -19.12 -16.18 8.84
N SER A 157 -19.38 -16.66 7.66
CA SER A 157 -20.04 -17.93 7.41
C SER A 157 -19.14 -18.89 6.63
N LYS A 158 -19.51 -20.17 6.59
CA LYS A 158 -18.78 -21.17 5.81
C LYS A 158 -18.69 -20.82 4.32
N LYS A 159 -19.62 -20.01 3.79
CA LYS A 159 -19.64 -19.59 2.39
C LYS A 159 -18.56 -18.56 2.07
N ASP A 160 -18.13 -17.80 3.07
CA ASP A 160 -17.13 -16.75 2.94
C ASP A 160 -15.69 -17.32 2.99
N LEU A 161 -15.56 -18.60 3.37
CA LEU A 161 -14.27 -19.27 3.46
C LEU A 161 -13.78 -19.73 2.09
N ILE A 162 -12.56 -19.32 1.74
CA ILE A 162 -11.83 -19.84 0.58
C ILE A 162 -10.98 -21.06 0.93
N TYR A 163 -10.51 -21.13 2.19
CA TYR A 163 -9.73 -22.27 2.68
C TYR A 163 -10.10 -22.60 4.12
N GLY A 164 -9.94 -23.89 4.48
CA GLY A 164 -10.07 -24.35 5.85
C GLY A 164 -11.52 -24.60 6.29
N ARG A 165 -11.79 -24.32 7.54
CA ARG A 165 -13.07 -24.57 8.21
C ARG A 165 -13.43 -23.46 9.19
N MET A 166 -14.67 -23.45 9.64
CA MET A 166 -15.10 -22.61 10.75
C MET A 166 -14.46 -23.07 12.08
N PRO A 167 -14.14 -22.13 12.99
CA PRO A 167 -13.65 -22.42 14.33
C PRO A 167 -14.61 -23.32 15.13
N GLN A 168 -14.02 -24.22 15.91
CA GLN A 168 -14.73 -25.10 16.83
C GLN A 168 -14.29 -24.92 18.30
N LYS A 169 -13.15 -24.23 18.48
CA LYS A 169 -12.57 -23.92 19.79
C LYS A 169 -12.35 -22.40 19.89
N ARG A 170 -12.31 -21.90 21.13
CA ARG A 170 -12.13 -20.47 21.41
C ARG A 170 -10.84 -19.88 20.87
N ASN A 171 -9.76 -20.67 20.86
CA ASN A 171 -8.45 -20.24 20.34
C ASN A 171 -8.28 -20.49 18.84
N GLU A 172 -9.34 -20.85 18.13
CA GLU A 172 -9.35 -20.99 16.68
C GLU A 172 -9.93 -19.71 16.04
N ILE A 173 -9.29 -19.23 14.97
CA ILE A 173 -9.68 -18.01 14.30
C ILE A 173 -9.83 -18.21 12.79
N VAL A 174 -10.64 -17.35 12.17
CA VAL A 174 -10.64 -17.13 10.73
C VAL A 174 -10.00 -15.79 10.45
N VAL A 175 -9.09 -15.75 9.48
CA VAL A 175 -8.39 -14.53 9.08
C VAL A 175 -8.79 -14.17 7.65
N ASP A 176 -9.08 -12.92 7.40
CA ASP A 176 -9.37 -12.48 6.03
C ASP A 176 -8.10 -12.46 5.19
N ARG A 177 -8.22 -12.90 3.94
CA ARG A 177 -7.15 -12.93 2.96
C ARG A 177 -6.45 -11.59 2.82
N TRP A 178 -7.18 -10.50 2.97
CA TRP A 178 -6.65 -9.14 2.86
C TRP A 178 -5.40 -8.93 3.74
N ILE A 179 -5.40 -9.49 4.96
CA ILE A 179 -4.27 -9.38 5.90
C ILE A 179 -3.02 -10.07 5.36
N PHE A 180 -3.19 -11.23 4.72
CA PHE A 180 -2.08 -12.00 4.15
C PHE A 180 -1.59 -11.44 2.82
N ASP A 181 -2.47 -10.85 2.01
CA ASP A 181 -2.09 -10.24 0.75
C ASP A 181 -1.06 -9.12 0.97
N ALA A 182 -1.19 -8.35 2.05
CA ALA A 182 -0.20 -7.34 2.44
C ALA A 182 1.20 -7.93 2.73
N PHE A 183 1.26 -9.21 3.11
CA PHE A 183 2.52 -9.92 3.29
C PHE A 183 3.20 -10.25 1.96
N PHE A 184 2.41 -10.57 0.92
CA PHE A 184 2.93 -10.91 -0.40
C PHE A 184 3.26 -9.69 -1.26
N ASP A 185 2.73 -8.53 -0.94
CA ASP A 185 3.02 -7.27 -1.66
C ASP A 185 4.45 -6.74 -1.38
N LYS A 186 5.12 -7.26 -0.38
CA LYS A 186 6.48 -6.83 0.00
C LYS A 186 7.48 -7.97 -0.24
N ASP A 187 8.58 -7.65 -0.88
CA ASP A 187 9.70 -8.58 -0.96
C ASP A 187 10.21 -8.89 0.44
N ASN A 188 9.97 -10.11 0.90
CA ASN A 188 10.50 -10.57 2.16
C ASN A 188 10.96 -12.02 2.07
N SER A 189 11.93 -12.38 2.91
CA SER A 189 12.55 -13.70 2.93
C SER A 189 11.59 -14.83 3.35
N TYR A 190 10.47 -14.50 4.01
CA TYR A 190 9.48 -15.48 4.45
C TYR A 190 8.59 -15.98 3.32
N GLN A 191 8.55 -15.30 2.17
CA GLN A 191 7.82 -15.78 0.98
C GLN A 191 8.39 -17.09 0.43
N ALA A 192 9.62 -17.43 0.76
CA ALA A 192 10.18 -18.75 0.43
C ALA A 192 9.46 -19.89 1.17
N ILE A 193 8.84 -19.59 2.31
CA ILE A 193 8.12 -20.54 3.18
C ILE A 193 6.62 -20.46 2.90
N TYR A 194 6.07 -19.26 2.97
CA TYR A 194 4.66 -18.97 2.72
C TYR A 194 4.50 -18.55 1.27
N ARG A 195 4.20 -19.51 0.40
CA ARG A 195 4.10 -19.29 -1.06
C ARG A 195 2.76 -18.72 -1.49
N ASP A 196 1.74 -19.00 -0.71
CA ASP A 196 0.37 -18.59 -0.94
C ASP A 196 -0.38 -18.40 0.39
N VAL A 197 -1.55 -17.79 0.31
CA VAL A 197 -2.39 -17.53 1.49
C VAL A 197 -2.78 -18.82 2.20
N LYS A 198 -2.93 -19.93 1.50
CA LYS A 198 -3.25 -21.23 2.08
C LYS A 198 -2.17 -21.75 3.01
N SER A 199 -0.93 -21.34 2.81
CA SER A 199 0.21 -21.74 3.64
C SER A 199 0.08 -21.29 5.09
N PHE A 200 -0.77 -20.31 5.39
CA PHE A 200 -1.03 -19.84 6.75
C PHE A 200 -2.04 -20.71 7.51
N LEU A 201 -2.70 -21.68 6.87
CA LEU A 201 -3.58 -22.58 7.58
C LEU A 201 -2.80 -23.43 8.61
N ASN A 202 -3.37 -23.53 9.80
CA ASN A 202 -2.83 -24.19 11.00
C ASN A 202 -1.63 -23.48 11.63
N GLU A 203 -1.19 -22.36 11.10
CA GLU A 203 -0.21 -21.50 11.79
C GLU A 203 -0.83 -20.84 13.02
N HIS A 204 0.03 -20.36 13.90
CA HIS A 204 -0.36 -19.73 15.16
C HIS A 204 0.02 -18.27 15.18
N LEU A 205 -0.90 -17.44 15.63
CA LEU A 205 -0.68 -16.01 15.87
C LEU A 205 -0.71 -15.75 17.37
N THR A 206 0.27 -15.04 17.89
CA THR A 206 0.32 -14.62 19.30
C THR A 206 0.05 -13.14 19.44
N SER A 207 -0.87 -12.78 20.30
CA SER A 207 -1.18 -11.38 20.64
C SER A 207 -0.06 -10.78 21.47
N ASP A 208 0.47 -9.63 21.05
CA ASP A 208 1.47 -8.88 21.81
C ASP A 208 0.87 -8.22 23.07
N ILE A 209 -0.45 -8.07 23.12
CA ILE A 209 -1.15 -7.43 24.25
C ILE A 209 -1.46 -8.45 25.35
N THR A 210 -2.07 -9.59 24.98
CA THR A 210 -2.55 -10.58 25.96
C THR A 210 -1.60 -11.77 26.11
N GLY A 211 -0.72 -12.00 25.13
CA GLY A 211 0.11 -13.20 25.06
C GLY A 211 -0.64 -14.45 24.62
N ASP A 212 -1.93 -14.33 24.30
CA ASP A 212 -2.73 -15.45 23.82
C ASP A 212 -2.30 -15.91 22.44
N THR A 213 -2.42 -17.21 22.22
CA THR A 213 -2.07 -17.83 20.96
C THR A 213 -3.30 -18.39 20.26
N PHE A 214 -3.50 -17.97 19.01
CA PHE A 214 -4.64 -18.33 18.18
C PHE A 214 -4.19 -19.17 17.00
N GLN A 215 -4.92 -20.24 16.71
CA GLN A 215 -4.70 -21.08 15.53
C GLN A 215 -5.56 -20.62 14.37
N ILE A 216 -4.96 -20.42 13.21
CA ILE A 216 -5.65 -20.09 11.95
C ILE A 216 -6.26 -21.36 11.39
N VAL A 217 -7.59 -21.51 11.46
CA VAL A 217 -8.29 -22.69 10.95
C VAL A 217 -9.09 -22.43 9.69
N GLY A 218 -9.32 -21.17 9.36
CA GLY A 218 -10.03 -20.75 8.16
C GLY A 218 -9.49 -19.45 7.60
N ILE A 219 -9.66 -19.26 6.30
CA ILE A 219 -9.30 -18.03 5.59
C ILE A 219 -10.53 -17.61 4.79
N SER A 220 -10.99 -16.37 5.02
CA SER A 220 -12.09 -15.75 4.30
C SER A 220 -11.58 -14.84 3.18
N ASP A 221 -12.48 -14.41 2.28
CA ASP A 221 -12.19 -13.47 1.19
C ASP A 221 -13.31 -12.41 1.12
N LYS A 222 -13.46 -11.67 2.20
CA LYS A 222 -14.41 -10.55 2.27
C LYS A 222 -13.77 -9.22 1.84
N GLY A 223 -12.45 -9.20 1.76
CA GLY A 223 -11.66 -8.05 1.31
C GLY A 223 -11.45 -6.99 2.39
N GLU A 224 -11.54 -7.33 3.65
CA GLU A 224 -11.41 -6.42 4.79
C GLU A 224 -10.30 -6.87 5.75
N PRO A 225 -9.65 -5.97 6.46
CA PRO A 225 -8.61 -6.31 7.43
C PRO A 225 -9.20 -6.89 8.71
N SER A 226 -9.85 -8.03 8.63
CA SER A 226 -10.63 -8.61 9.72
C SER A 226 -10.13 -9.97 10.17
N ILE A 227 -10.13 -10.16 11.49
CA ILE A 227 -9.90 -11.44 12.15
C ILE A 227 -11.17 -11.81 12.92
N TYR A 228 -11.78 -12.93 12.54
CA TYR A 228 -13.02 -13.41 13.11
C TYR A 228 -12.74 -14.41 14.22
N MET A 229 -13.22 -14.11 15.42
CA MET A 229 -12.99 -14.92 16.60
C MET A 229 -14.19 -14.96 17.54
N ASP A 230 -14.13 -15.87 18.51
CA ASP A 230 -15.14 -15.96 19.56
C ASP A 230 -15.12 -14.68 20.42
N GLN A 231 -16.31 -14.21 20.75
CA GLN A 231 -16.58 -12.99 21.49
C GLN A 231 -15.79 -12.89 22.81
N TYR A 232 -15.76 -13.93 23.57
CA TYR A 232 -15.11 -13.93 24.88
C TYR A 232 -13.58 -13.89 24.79
N THR A 233 -13.04 -14.31 23.66
CA THR A 233 -11.58 -14.29 23.42
C THR A 233 -11.11 -12.90 23.01
N ALA A 234 -11.96 -12.13 22.36
CA ALA A 234 -11.62 -10.78 21.92
C ALA A 234 -11.66 -9.73 23.06
N MET A 235 -12.33 -10.05 24.16
CA MET A 235 -12.48 -9.17 25.35
C MET A 235 -11.36 -9.31 26.38
N GLY A 236 -10.54 -10.37 26.32
CA GLY A 236 -9.49 -10.75 27.29
C GLY A 236 -8.31 -9.87 27.41
#